data_5c08a04da8c6953cf7dbd3eccd50cd80
#
_entry.id   5c08a04da8c6953cf7dbd3eccd50cd80
#
_cell.length_a   1.000
_cell.length_b   1.000
_cell.length_c   1.000
_cell.angle_alpha   90.00
_cell.angle_beta   90.00
_cell.angle_gamma   90.00
#
_symmetry.space_group_name_H-M   'P 1'
#
loop_
_entity.id
_entity.type
_entity.pdbx_description
1 polymer ?
#
loop_
_entity_poly.entity_id
_entity_poly.type
_entity_poly.pdbx_seq_one_letter_code
_entity_poly.pdbx_strand_id
1 'polypeptide(L)'
;MPLHPQDVVVVLKLVASRDATKRWTYADLSRDLSMSASQVFRSVDRAEAARLLNAPTVPPPPGSTEDAPRVWLWPNNNNLKEFLIYGVKYAFPVQRGGPTRGTPTAEAAPPLNQILAQDFPLPPVWPDPAGLFRGLAFSPLHKIVPQAASKDPKLYELLALLDAIREGRAREREIAIRELKARIDSAGQSKANSV
;
A
#
# COMPACT_ATOMS: atom_id res chain seq x y z
N MET A 1 -9.30 11.07 14.73
CA MET A 1 -8.00 10.46 15.13
C MET A 1 -6.98 10.71 14.01
N PRO A 2 -5.71 10.95 14.29
CA PRO A 2 -4.71 11.18 13.24
C PRO A 2 -4.47 9.89 12.43
N LEU A 3 -4.22 10.04 11.12
CA LEU A 3 -3.86 8.95 10.24
C LEU A 3 -2.47 8.39 10.60
N HIS A 4 -2.31 7.09 10.57
CA HIS A 4 -1.04 6.40 10.84
C HIS A 4 -0.47 5.78 9.55
N PRO A 5 0.86 5.59 9.44
CA PRO A 5 1.47 4.99 8.25
C PRO A 5 0.88 3.62 7.87
N GLN A 6 0.58 2.79 8.86
CA GLN A 6 -0.02 1.47 8.65
C GLN A 6 -1.41 1.52 8.02
N ASP A 7 -2.16 2.61 8.21
CA ASP A 7 -3.51 2.78 7.63
C ASP A 7 -3.42 2.89 6.11
N VAL A 8 -2.39 3.58 5.63
CA VAL A 8 -2.09 3.68 4.20
C VAL A 8 -1.73 2.33 3.62
N VAL A 9 -0.96 1.50 4.34
CA VAL A 9 -0.64 0.12 3.90
C VAL A 9 -1.92 -0.72 3.76
N VAL A 10 -2.86 -0.61 4.71
CA VAL A 10 -4.16 -1.30 4.64
C VAL A 10 -4.95 -0.86 3.40
N VAL A 11 -5.03 0.45 3.14
CA VAL A 11 -5.76 0.96 1.96
C VAL A 11 -5.09 0.52 0.65
N LEU A 12 -3.76 0.55 0.57
CA LEU A 12 -3.02 0.07 -0.61
C LEU A 12 -3.19 -1.44 -0.83
N LYS A 13 -3.30 -2.24 0.23
CA LYS A 13 -3.63 -3.66 0.11
C LYS A 13 -5.00 -3.89 -0.54
N LEU A 14 -5.99 -3.07 -0.20
CA LEU A 14 -7.31 -3.13 -0.84
C LEU A 14 -7.24 -2.74 -2.33
N VAL A 15 -6.43 -1.75 -2.69
CA VAL A 15 -6.14 -1.40 -4.10
C VAL A 15 -5.48 -2.56 -4.83
N ALA A 16 -4.47 -3.19 -4.24
CA ALA A 16 -3.73 -4.31 -4.84
C ALA A 16 -4.59 -5.53 -5.11
N SER A 17 -5.59 -5.81 -4.27
CA SER A 17 -6.44 -6.99 -4.40
C SER A 17 -7.37 -6.98 -5.61
N ARG A 18 -7.69 -5.81 -6.18
CA ARG A 18 -8.51 -5.60 -7.41
C ARG A 18 -9.85 -6.34 -7.48
N ASP A 19 -10.30 -6.91 -6.38
CA ASP A 19 -11.54 -7.66 -6.35
C ASP A 19 -12.64 -6.82 -5.69
N ALA A 20 -13.47 -6.18 -6.53
CA ALA A 20 -14.59 -5.35 -6.07
C ALA A 20 -15.71 -6.16 -5.42
N THR A 21 -15.72 -7.49 -5.62
CA THR A 21 -16.73 -8.39 -5.05
C THR A 21 -16.26 -9.02 -3.74
N LYS A 22 -14.98 -8.95 -3.45
CA LYS A 22 -14.40 -9.54 -2.26
C LYS A 22 -14.86 -8.82 -1.01
N ARG A 23 -15.55 -9.54 -0.17
CA ARG A 23 -15.88 -9.11 1.18
C ARG A 23 -14.71 -9.50 2.09
N TRP A 24 -14.18 -8.54 2.80
CA TRP A 24 -13.07 -8.75 3.69
C TRP A 24 -13.55 -9.05 5.11
N THR A 25 -12.90 -9.99 5.76
CA THR A 25 -12.89 -10.04 7.21
C THR A 25 -11.63 -9.34 7.74
N TYR A 26 -11.68 -8.80 8.94
CA TYR A 26 -10.48 -8.27 9.57
C TYR A 26 -9.41 -9.35 9.78
N ALA A 27 -9.82 -10.61 9.92
CA ALA A 27 -8.93 -11.76 10.01
C ALA A 27 -8.16 -12.02 8.70
N ASP A 28 -8.81 -11.87 7.54
CA ASP A 28 -8.14 -12.03 6.25
C ASP A 28 -7.07 -10.95 6.05
N LEU A 29 -7.41 -9.68 6.26
CA LEU A 29 -6.44 -8.58 6.20
C LEU A 29 -5.32 -8.73 7.23
N SER A 30 -5.64 -9.20 8.43
CA SER A 30 -4.69 -9.49 9.50
C SER A 30 -3.63 -10.51 9.04
N ARG A 31 -4.07 -11.60 8.43
CA ARG A 31 -3.21 -12.65 7.88
C ARG A 31 -2.34 -12.14 6.73
N ASP A 32 -2.95 -11.45 5.77
CA ASP A 32 -2.27 -10.94 4.59
C ASP A 32 -1.20 -9.89 4.94
N LEU A 33 -1.49 -9.02 5.89
CA LEU A 33 -0.62 -7.92 6.30
C LEU A 33 0.27 -8.24 7.49
N SER A 34 0.14 -9.43 8.10
CA SER A 34 0.86 -9.79 9.35
C SER A 34 0.64 -8.76 10.48
N MET A 35 -0.60 -8.32 10.62
CA MET A 35 -1.09 -7.42 11.68
C MET A 35 -2.08 -8.16 12.56
N SER A 36 -2.33 -7.69 13.78
CA SER A 36 -3.46 -8.21 14.57
C SER A 36 -4.80 -7.69 14.01
N ALA A 37 -5.88 -8.46 14.21
CA ALA A 37 -7.22 -8.05 13.78
C ALA A 37 -7.64 -6.70 14.39
N SER A 38 -7.27 -6.43 15.65
CA SER A 38 -7.52 -5.15 16.32
C SER A 38 -6.74 -3.99 15.71
N GLN A 39 -5.52 -4.25 15.19
CA GLN A 39 -4.75 -3.22 14.47
C GLN A 39 -5.39 -2.91 13.12
N VAL A 40 -5.82 -3.94 12.39
CA VAL A 40 -6.53 -3.78 11.11
C VAL A 40 -7.83 -3.01 11.32
N PHE A 41 -8.64 -3.39 12.31
CA PHE A 41 -9.88 -2.69 12.64
C PHE A 41 -9.64 -1.19 12.86
N ARG A 42 -8.69 -0.84 13.76
CA ARG A 42 -8.35 0.56 14.03
C ARG A 42 -7.78 1.30 12.82
N SER A 43 -7.07 0.58 11.93
CA SER A 43 -6.56 1.19 10.69
C SER A 43 -7.69 1.48 9.70
N VAL A 44 -8.66 0.60 9.57
CA VAL A 44 -9.87 0.80 8.76
C VAL A 44 -10.66 1.99 9.29
N ASP A 45 -10.93 2.04 10.60
CA ASP A 45 -11.66 3.13 11.26
C ASP A 45 -10.99 4.50 11.02
N ARG A 46 -9.66 4.59 11.18
CA ARG A 46 -8.93 5.84 10.90
C ARG A 46 -8.92 6.22 9.42
N ALA A 47 -8.76 5.25 8.54
CA ALA A 47 -8.75 5.49 7.10
C ALA A 47 -10.14 5.91 6.59
N GLU A 48 -11.23 5.38 7.17
CA GLU A 48 -12.59 5.81 6.90
C GLU A 48 -12.84 7.23 7.42
N ALA A 49 -12.45 7.53 8.66
CA ALA A 49 -12.53 8.88 9.21
C ALA A 49 -11.73 9.91 8.40
N ALA A 50 -10.60 9.49 7.80
CA ALA A 50 -9.81 10.30 6.86
C ALA A 50 -10.40 10.32 5.43
N ARG A 51 -11.52 9.65 5.17
CA ARG A 51 -12.17 9.53 3.86
C ARG A 51 -11.30 8.91 2.76
N LEU A 52 -10.32 8.09 3.15
CA LEU A 52 -9.47 7.36 2.21
C LEU A 52 -10.10 6.04 1.77
N LEU A 53 -11.05 5.53 2.53
CA LEU A 53 -11.87 4.36 2.18
C LEU A 53 -13.29 4.52 2.71
N ASN A 54 -14.19 3.66 2.20
CA ASN A 54 -15.54 3.49 2.72
C ASN A 54 -15.64 2.07 3.31
N ALA A 55 -16.26 1.95 4.48
CA ALA A 55 -16.35 0.70 5.23
C ALA A 55 -17.78 0.42 5.76
N PRO A 56 -18.84 0.41 4.90
CA PRO A 56 -20.17 0.09 5.37
C PRO A 56 -20.21 -1.35 5.89
N THR A 57 -20.77 -1.52 7.08
CA THR A 57 -21.05 -2.84 7.65
C THR A 57 -22.21 -3.47 6.91
N VAL A 58 -22.02 -4.67 6.37
CA VAL A 58 -23.08 -5.43 5.72
C VAL A 58 -23.47 -6.56 6.67
N PRO A 59 -24.73 -6.68 7.05
CA PRO A 59 -25.18 -7.82 7.85
C PRO A 59 -24.92 -9.14 7.07
N PRO A 60 -24.61 -10.23 7.78
CA PRO A 60 -24.46 -11.53 7.14
C PRO A 60 -25.78 -11.92 6.43
N PRO A 61 -25.71 -12.66 5.30
CA PRO A 61 -26.90 -13.15 4.64
C PRO A 61 -27.77 -13.97 5.59
N PRO A 62 -29.11 -13.87 5.50
CA PRO A 62 -29.99 -14.72 6.31
C PRO A 62 -29.65 -16.20 6.12
N GLY A 63 -29.45 -16.92 7.24
CA GLY A 63 -29.08 -18.35 7.21
C GLY A 63 -27.61 -18.68 7.01
N SER A 64 -26.72 -17.70 6.98
CA SER A 64 -25.27 -17.96 6.96
C SER A 64 -24.81 -18.43 8.34
N THR A 65 -23.95 -19.45 8.38
CA THR A 65 -23.27 -19.94 9.61
C THR A 65 -22.02 -19.10 9.96
N GLU A 66 -21.84 -17.97 9.30
CA GLU A 66 -20.66 -17.11 9.48
C GLU A 66 -20.90 -16.14 10.64
N ASP A 67 -20.26 -16.39 11.78
CA ASP A 67 -20.32 -15.55 12.99
C ASP A 67 -19.61 -14.20 12.89
N ALA A 68 -18.80 -13.98 11.86
CA ALA A 68 -18.03 -12.75 11.71
C ALA A 68 -18.66 -11.77 10.72
N PRO A 69 -18.94 -10.51 11.12
CA PRO A 69 -19.44 -9.51 10.20
C PRO A 69 -18.40 -9.26 9.09
N ARG A 70 -18.83 -9.39 7.84
CA ARG A 70 -18.02 -9.03 6.68
C ARG A 70 -18.19 -7.54 6.41
N VAL A 71 -17.09 -6.88 6.12
CA VAL A 71 -17.07 -5.45 5.82
C VAL A 71 -16.76 -5.26 4.35
N TRP A 72 -17.53 -4.43 3.70
CA TRP A 72 -17.20 -4.00 2.35
C TRP A 72 -16.25 -2.83 2.44
N LEU A 73 -14.99 -3.09 2.07
CA LEU A 73 -13.93 -2.11 2.10
C LEU A 73 -13.56 -1.72 0.68
N TRP A 74 -13.76 -0.47 0.32
CA TRP A 74 -13.26 0.05 -0.95
C TRP A 74 -12.61 1.42 -0.80
N PRO A 75 -11.43 1.59 -1.40
CA PRO A 75 -10.73 2.86 -1.41
C PRO A 75 -11.56 3.97 -2.08
N ASN A 76 -11.51 5.17 -1.51
CA ASN A 76 -11.93 6.37 -2.20
C ASN A 76 -10.79 6.82 -3.12
N ASN A 77 -10.84 6.40 -4.39
CA ASN A 77 -9.73 6.58 -5.32
C ASN A 77 -9.30 8.04 -5.49
N ASN A 78 -10.23 9.00 -5.47
CA ASN A 78 -9.88 10.41 -5.64
C ASN A 78 -9.14 10.97 -4.44
N ASN A 79 -9.71 10.81 -3.25
CA ASN A 79 -9.07 11.26 -2.01
C ASN A 79 -7.74 10.53 -1.76
N LEU A 80 -7.69 9.24 -2.07
CA LEU A 80 -6.48 8.47 -1.95
C LEU A 80 -5.37 8.99 -2.86
N LYS A 81 -5.65 9.22 -4.15
CA LYS A 81 -4.68 9.81 -5.10
C LYS A 81 -4.20 11.17 -4.62
N GLU A 82 -5.10 12.02 -4.19
CA GLU A 82 -4.75 13.35 -3.67
C GLU A 82 -3.81 13.26 -2.49
N PHE A 83 -4.15 12.45 -1.49
CA PHE A 83 -3.30 12.26 -0.31
C PHE A 83 -1.94 11.66 -0.65
N LEU A 84 -1.88 10.58 -1.46
CA LEU A 84 -0.62 9.90 -1.79
C LEU A 84 0.31 10.77 -2.64
N ILE A 85 -0.22 11.65 -3.49
CA ILE A 85 0.59 12.49 -4.37
C ILE A 85 1.07 13.76 -3.67
N TYR A 86 0.22 14.40 -2.88
CA TYR A 86 0.49 15.71 -2.33
C TYR A 86 0.74 15.72 -0.83
N GLY A 87 0.14 14.82 -0.06
CA GLY A 87 0.16 14.82 1.40
C GLY A 87 1.17 13.88 2.03
N VAL A 88 1.35 12.67 1.48
CA VAL A 88 2.08 11.57 2.14
C VAL A 88 3.52 11.91 2.52
N LYS A 89 4.23 12.65 1.68
CA LYS A 89 5.64 13.04 1.91
C LYS A 89 5.82 13.97 3.12
N TYR A 90 4.81 14.75 3.43
CA TYR A 90 4.81 15.65 4.58
C TYR A 90 4.31 14.97 5.84
N ALA A 91 3.30 14.10 5.71
CA ALA A 91 2.74 13.35 6.82
C ALA A 91 3.69 12.25 7.32
N PHE A 92 4.41 11.59 6.38
CA PHE A 92 5.27 10.46 6.67
C PHE A 92 6.62 10.59 5.93
N PRO A 93 7.50 11.50 6.37
CA PRO A 93 8.79 11.73 5.73
C PRO A 93 9.69 10.49 5.81
N VAL A 94 10.57 10.35 4.82
CA VAL A 94 11.53 9.25 4.75
C VAL A 94 12.76 9.58 5.60
N GLN A 95 13.29 8.55 6.25
CA GLN A 95 14.62 8.59 6.87
C GLN A 95 15.57 7.74 6.05
N ARG A 96 16.69 8.31 5.65
CA ARG A 96 17.78 7.61 4.96
C ARG A 96 18.81 7.14 5.97
N GLY A 97 19.43 5.99 5.68
CA GLY A 97 20.49 5.43 6.51
C GLY A 97 21.66 4.92 5.69
N GLY A 98 22.65 4.34 6.38
CA GLY A 98 23.84 3.76 5.76
C GLY A 98 23.56 2.44 5.01
N PRO A 99 24.63 1.83 4.44
CA PRO A 99 24.53 0.57 3.75
C PRO A 99 23.97 -0.56 4.63
N THR A 100 22.97 -1.26 4.12
CA THR A 100 22.32 -2.38 4.81
C THR A 100 21.86 -3.45 3.81
N ARG A 101 21.47 -4.61 4.33
CA ARG A 101 20.75 -5.63 3.58
C ARG A 101 19.26 -5.32 3.59
N GLY A 102 18.56 -5.57 2.47
CA GLY A 102 17.13 -5.32 2.40
C GLY A 102 16.47 -5.69 1.08
N THR A 103 15.23 -5.25 0.94
CA THR A 103 14.41 -5.37 -0.26
C THR A 103 14.43 -4.04 -1.02
N PRO A 104 14.73 -4.01 -2.32
CA PRO A 104 14.73 -2.78 -3.13
C PRO A 104 13.41 -2.02 -3.03
N THR A 105 13.48 -0.69 -3.11
CA THR A 105 12.29 0.17 -3.12
C THR A 105 12.49 1.37 -4.05
N ALA A 106 11.48 2.22 -4.12
CA ALA A 106 11.47 3.42 -4.97
C ALA A 106 11.90 3.11 -6.42
N GLU A 107 12.86 3.87 -6.95
CA GLU A 107 13.36 3.72 -8.32
C GLU A 107 14.09 2.39 -8.59
N ALA A 108 14.54 1.69 -7.56
CA ALA A 108 15.22 0.40 -7.68
C ALA A 108 14.26 -0.81 -7.66
N ALA A 109 12.97 -0.57 -7.53
CA ALA A 109 11.94 -1.62 -7.47
C ALA A 109 10.96 -1.54 -8.65
N PRO A 110 10.22 -2.64 -8.95
CA PRO A 110 9.15 -2.61 -9.93
C PRO A 110 8.05 -1.58 -9.56
N PRO A 111 7.47 -0.91 -10.57
CA PRO A 111 7.77 -0.99 -12.00
C PRO A 111 8.89 -0.03 -12.44
N LEU A 112 9.40 0.85 -11.55
CA LEU A 112 10.28 1.94 -11.92
C LEU A 112 11.63 1.47 -12.45
N ASN A 113 12.20 0.42 -11.88
CA ASN A 113 13.47 -0.17 -12.33
C ASN A 113 13.43 -0.69 -13.77
N GLN A 114 12.24 -1.08 -14.25
CA GLN A 114 12.03 -1.52 -15.64
C GLN A 114 11.86 -0.33 -16.60
N ILE A 115 11.28 0.77 -16.12
CA ILE A 115 10.98 1.96 -16.91
C ILE A 115 12.23 2.87 -17.01
N LEU A 116 12.97 3.01 -15.92
CA LEU A 116 14.09 3.95 -15.83
C LEU A 116 15.41 3.36 -16.31
N ALA A 117 15.54 2.03 -16.33
CA ALA A 117 16.75 1.30 -16.76
C ALA A 117 18.04 1.87 -16.12
N GLN A 118 17.97 2.24 -14.84
CA GLN A 118 19.10 2.81 -14.09
C GLN A 118 19.84 1.71 -13.35
N ASP A 119 21.16 1.77 -13.38
CA ASP A 119 22.01 0.92 -12.55
C ASP A 119 22.39 1.66 -11.27
N PHE A 120 22.15 1.04 -10.13
CA PHE A 120 22.47 1.61 -8.82
C PHE A 120 23.53 0.74 -8.13
N PRO A 121 24.75 1.24 -7.94
CA PRO A 121 25.75 0.51 -7.14
C PRO A 121 25.27 0.16 -5.72
N LEU A 122 24.48 1.06 -5.13
CA LEU A 122 23.80 0.87 -3.84
C LEU A 122 22.35 1.38 -3.95
N PRO A 123 21.40 0.50 -4.34
CA PRO A 123 20.00 0.88 -4.51
C PRO A 123 19.36 1.24 -3.16
N PRO A 124 18.28 2.05 -3.14
CA PRO A 124 17.48 2.22 -1.95
C PRO A 124 16.80 0.90 -1.58
N VAL A 125 16.93 0.49 -0.30
CA VAL A 125 16.36 -0.76 0.20
C VAL A 125 15.61 -0.54 1.51
N TRP A 126 14.47 -1.19 1.69
CA TRP A 126 13.90 -1.36 3.02
C TRP A 126 14.79 -2.30 3.82
N PRO A 127 15.30 -1.88 4.99
CA PRO A 127 16.09 -2.77 5.85
C PRO A 127 15.31 -4.05 6.18
N ASP A 128 15.85 -5.19 5.80
CA ASP A 128 15.26 -6.50 6.02
C ASP A 128 16.38 -7.54 6.17
N PRO A 129 16.47 -8.23 7.31
CA PRO A 129 17.49 -9.29 7.50
C PRO A 129 17.39 -10.42 6.48
N ALA A 130 16.19 -10.71 5.98
CA ALA A 130 15.95 -11.71 4.93
C ALA A 130 16.15 -11.17 3.52
N GLY A 131 16.39 -9.86 3.34
CA GLY A 131 16.59 -9.22 2.04
C GLY A 131 17.81 -9.76 1.30
N LEU A 132 17.73 -9.82 -0.02
CA LEU A 132 18.80 -10.37 -0.88
C LEU A 132 19.76 -9.29 -1.41
N PHE A 133 19.40 -8.03 -1.31
CA PHE A 133 20.17 -6.92 -1.87
C PHE A 133 20.90 -6.13 -0.79
N ARG A 134 22.09 -5.63 -1.15
CA ARG A 134 22.81 -4.64 -0.35
C ARG A 134 22.57 -3.27 -0.97
N GLY A 135 22.13 -2.31 -0.16
CA GLY A 135 21.81 -0.98 -0.61
C GLY A 135 21.83 0.06 0.51
N LEU A 136 21.41 1.27 0.24
CA LEU A 136 21.24 2.32 1.23
C LEU A 136 19.89 2.21 1.92
N ALA A 137 19.90 2.24 3.25
CA ALA A 137 18.67 2.13 4.03
C ALA A 137 17.67 3.24 3.69
N PHE A 138 16.46 2.84 3.38
CA PHE A 138 15.31 3.68 3.13
C PHE A 138 14.21 3.26 4.11
N SER A 139 13.76 4.16 5.00
CA SER A 139 12.77 3.79 6.00
C SER A 139 11.44 3.45 5.33
N PRO A 140 10.93 2.21 5.48
CA PRO A 140 9.64 1.84 4.94
C PRO A 140 8.54 2.67 5.60
N LEU A 141 7.41 2.81 4.93
CA LEU A 141 6.25 3.53 5.47
C LEU A 141 5.84 3.00 6.85
N HIS A 142 5.92 1.68 7.04
CA HIS A 142 5.71 1.01 8.32
C HIS A 142 6.56 -0.28 8.38
N LYS A 143 6.88 -0.74 9.57
CA LYS A 143 7.73 -1.95 9.79
C LYS A 143 7.22 -3.24 9.13
N ILE A 144 5.90 -3.32 8.85
CA ILE A 144 5.30 -4.50 8.19
C ILE A 144 5.54 -4.51 6.67
N VAL A 145 5.97 -3.40 6.06
CA VAL A 145 6.06 -3.21 4.61
C VAL A 145 6.91 -4.29 3.92
N PRO A 146 8.14 -4.60 4.34
CA PRO A 146 8.94 -5.63 3.66
C PRO A 146 8.24 -7.00 3.65
N GLN A 147 7.67 -7.40 4.79
CA GLN A 147 6.97 -8.68 4.91
C GLN A 147 5.64 -8.72 4.13
N ALA A 148 4.88 -7.63 4.11
CA ALA A 148 3.64 -7.57 3.33
C ALA A 148 3.92 -7.57 1.82
N ALA A 149 4.94 -6.84 1.39
CA ALA A 149 5.39 -6.77 0.00
C ALA A 149 5.89 -8.12 -0.53
N SER A 150 6.59 -8.91 0.29
CA SER A 150 7.07 -10.24 -0.12
C SER A 150 5.96 -11.23 -0.43
N LYS A 151 4.76 -11.03 0.12
CA LYS A 151 3.58 -11.89 -0.09
C LYS A 151 2.69 -11.43 -1.25
N ASP A 152 2.80 -10.18 -1.67
CA ASP A 152 1.89 -9.58 -2.65
C ASP A 152 2.68 -8.65 -3.60
N PRO A 153 3.02 -9.14 -4.81
CA PRO A 153 3.75 -8.34 -5.79
C PRO A 153 3.05 -7.04 -6.21
N LYS A 154 1.71 -7.02 -6.25
CA LYS A 154 0.96 -5.81 -6.59
C LYS A 154 1.03 -4.77 -5.47
N LEU A 155 0.96 -5.22 -4.22
CA LEU A 155 1.17 -4.35 -3.06
C LEU A 155 2.62 -3.84 -3.03
N TYR A 156 3.60 -4.69 -3.37
CA TYR A 156 5.00 -4.28 -3.48
C TYR A 156 5.18 -3.13 -4.47
N GLU A 157 4.63 -3.25 -5.69
CA GLU A 157 4.69 -2.16 -6.69
C GLU A 157 4.09 -0.86 -6.16
N LEU A 158 2.91 -0.91 -5.53
CA LEU A 158 2.25 0.29 -4.98
C LEU A 158 3.07 0.96 -3.87
N LEU A 159 3.69 0.17 -3.00
CA LEU A 159 4.53 0.67 -1.91
C LEU A 159 5.84 1.27 -2.42
N ALA A 160 6.47 0.65 -3.42
CA ALA A 160 7.66 1.17 -4.07
C ALA A 160 7.38 2.48 -4.82
N LEU A 161 6.28 2.57 -5.55
CA LEU A 161 5.83 3.80 -6.19
C LEU A 161 5.57 4.91 -5.17
N LEU A 162 4.96 4.56 -4.04
CA LEU A 162 4.73 5.50 -2.95
C LEU A 162 6.05 6.05 -2.39
N ASP A 163 7.06 5.21 -2.23
CA ASP A 163 8.36 5.64 -1.73
C ASP A 163 9.08 6.57 -2.73
N ALA A 164 8.96 6.31 -4.04
CA ALA A 164 9.45 7.23 -5.06
C ALA A 164 8.71 8.59 -5.04
N ILE A 165 7.43 8.60 -4.67
CA ILE A 165 6.67 9.85 -4.48
C ILE A 165 7.11 10.57 -3.20
N ARG A 166 7.43 9.84 -2.14
CA ARG A 166 7.86 10.40 -0.85
C ARG A 166 9.21 11.12 -0.96
N GLU A 167 10.16 10.59 -1.74
CA GLU A 167 11.52 11.11 -1.76
C GLU A 167 12.25 11.01 -3.11
N GLY A 168 11.60 10.53 -4.17
CA GLY A 168 12.22 10.46 -5.50
C GLY A 168 12.57 11.83 -6.08
N ARG A 169 13.57 11.86 -6.98
CA ARG A 169 13.90 13.04 -7.77
C ARG A 169 12.73 13.38 -8.70
N ALA A 170 12.75 14.57 -9.29
CA ALA A 170 11.62 15.09 -10.08
C ALA A 170 11.12 14.11 -11.15
N ARG A 171 12.04 13.52 -11.96
CA ARG A 171 11.69 12.57 -13.02
C ARG A 171 11.11 11.26 -12.49
N GLU A 172 11.74 10.67 -11.49
CA GLU A 172 11.32 9.41 -10.87
C GLU A 172 9.94 9.58 -10.23
N ARG A 173 9.75 10.69 -9.52
CA ARG A 173 8.49 11.04 -8.88
C ARG A 173 7.36 11.27 -9.90
N GLU A 174 7.62 11.95 -11.00
CA GLU A 174 6.62 12.17 -12.07
C GLU A 174 6.14 10.83 -12.65
N ILE A 175 7.08 9.94 -12.98
CA ILE A 175 6.76 8.61 -13.48
C ILE A 175 6.00 7.80 -12.42
N ALA A 176 6.44 7.83 -11.16
CA ALA A 176 5.78 7.14 -10.05
C ALA A 176 4.34 7.61 -9.87
N ILE A 177 4.08 8.91 -9.95
CA ILE A 177 2.72 9.48 -9.87
C ILE A 177 1.84 8.96 -11.00
N ARG A 178 2.34 8.92 -12.24
CA ARG A 178 1.59 8.41 -13.39
C ARG A 178 1.24 6.93 -13.22
N GLU A 179 2.23 6.12 -12.84
CA GLU A 179 2.07 4.68 -12.64
C GLU A 179 1.13 4.35 -11.46
N LEU A 180 1.22 5.12 -10.36
CA LEU A 180 0.34 4.96 -9.20
C LEU A 180 -1.11 5.29 -9.58
N LYS A 181 -1.35 6.41 -10.27
CA LYS A 181 -2.69 6.79 -10.74
C LYS A 181 -3.30 5.70 -11.61
N ALA A 182 -2.56 5.19 -12.59
CA ALA A 182 -3.04 4.14 -13.49
C ALA A 182 -3.48 2.87 -12.72
N ARG A 183 -2.71 2.47 -11.67
CA ARG A 183 -3.05 1.30 -10.85
C ARG A 183 -4.27 1.52 -9.97
N ILE A 184 -4.42 2.70 -9.37
CA ILE A 184 -5.60 3.04 -8.57
C ILE A 184 -6.85 3.11 -9.45
N ASP A 185 -6.76 3.72 -10.63
CA ASP A 185 -7.90 3.88 -11.54
C ASP A 185 -8.33 2.54 -12.15
N SER A 186 -7.38 1.66 -12.53
CA SER A 186 -7.71 0.32 -13.03
C SER A 186 -8.39 -0.56 -11.98
N ALA A 187 -8.09 -0.37 -10.71
CA ALA A 187 -8.78 -1.04 -9.60
C ALA A 187 -10.25 -0.56 -9.45
N GLY A 188 -10.56 0.65 -9.90
CA GLY A 188 -11.93 1.21 -9.87
C GLY A 188 -12.80 0.77 -11.05
N GLN A 189 -12.21 0.49 -12.22
CA GLN A 189 -12.95 0.19 -13.46
C GLN A 189 -13.56 -1.22 -13.48
N SER A 190 -13.13 -2.13 -12.64
CA SER A 190 -13.71 -3.47 -12.50
C SER A 190 -15.20 -3.45 -12.08
N LYS A 191 -15.75 -2.29 -11.70
CA LYS A 191 -17.16 -2.08 -11.35
C LYS A 191 -18.08 -1.78 -12.53
N ALA A 192 -17.56 -1.26 -13.64
CA ALA A 192 -18.40 -0.76 -14.73
C ALA A 192 -18.90 -1.84 -15.71
N ASN A 193 -18.26 -3.02 -15.72
CA ASN A 193 -18.56 -4.08 -16.68
C ASN A 193 -19.36 -5.26 -16.11
N SER A 194 -19.95 -5.12 -14.93
CA SER A 194 -20.76 -6.17 -14.27
C SER A 194 -22.17 -5.69 -13.93
N VAL A 195 -22.80 -4.93 -14.85
CA VAL A 195 -24.25 -4.61 -14.82
C VAL A 195 -24.90 -5.10 -16.11
#